data_25e030d28d1e1bcec9986f23a17d782d
#
_entry.id   25e030d28d1e1bcec9986f23a17d782d
#
_cell.length_a   1.000
_cell.length_b   1.000
_cell.length_c   1.000
_cell.angle_alpha   90.00
_cell.angle_beta   90.00
_cell.angle_gamma   90.00
#
_symmetry.space_group_name_H-M   'P 1'
#
loop_
_entity.id
_entity.type
_entity.pdbx_description
1 polymer ?
#
loop_
_entity_poly.entity_id
_entity_poly.type
_entity_poly.pdbx_seq_one_letter_code
_entity_poly.pdbx_strand_id
1 'polypeptide(L)'
;MAEMHPLLARARERARYSQDDVGAALGVSRAMVSYWEAGSRSPNDRQLASLARLYGVELSDLLEGRDAEPVGIDLTGMLLRADNAVGPESAPGLQEFVQFLERYAELSGLTKMPIRGMTQSPYVYRSKFSQKDDARRKAEEVRAHLGLGAGPISDTDTVCEMLGITIYRAPLGGDLRKAPSGAFLNHPSVGFSILVNLDMTPGRRRFTVAHEIAHALFHSSEERWVISHGRGPREDFADEFAGEFLMPSEGVRRFMEEVGMPPRITEDVDVIHIQRYFRVSFPTALVRLKQMNAITAATYHELRREVRPVALARSLGYRIDPEEYQQDAERWRIRRFPRAFLRMLRQAVVGEVMSPPSAAAFSGLSIADVVQILGQPLAGTDEPEGTEVEFAEYEDSGVVPRA
;
A
#
# COMPACT_ATOMS: atom_id res chain seq x y z
N MET A 1 -19.57 -32.85 -11.69
CA MET A 1 -20.27 -31.58 -11.44
C MET A 1 -21.26 -31.68 -10.26
N ALA A 2 -21.81 -32.81 -9.90
CA ALA A 2 -22.71 -32.94 -8.76
C ALA A 2 -22.06 -32.72 -7.38
N GLU A 3 -20.74 -32.84 -7.28
CA GLU A 3 -19.98 -32.70 -6.01
C GLU A 3 -19.45 -31.31 -5.72
N MET A 4 -19.39 -30.40 -6.71
CA MET A 4 -18.86 -29.03 -6.56
C MET A 4 -19.75 -28.17 -5.64
N HIS A 5 -21.07 -28.25 -5.75
CA HIS A 5 -22.01 -27.36 -5.06
C HIS A 5 -21.93 -27.47 -3.52
N PRO A 6 -21.93 -28.68 -2.91
CA PRO A 6 -21.71 -28.81 -1.47
C PRO A 6 -20.34 -28.29 -1.01
N LEU A 7 -19.32 -28.38 -1.88
CA LEU A 7 -17.98 -27.89 -1.57
C LEU A 7 -17.91 -26.36 -1.50
N LEU A 8 -18.69 -25.66 -2.33
CA LEU A 8 -18.79 -24.19 -2.25
C LEU A 8 -19.32 -23.76 -0.87
N ALA A 9 -20.35 -24.41 -0.36
CA ALA A 9 -20.88 -24.11 0.97
C ALA A 9 -19.86 -24.39 2.07
N ARG A 10 -19.16 -25.56 2.01
CA ARG A 10 -18.12 -25.91 2.98
C ARG A 10 -16.93 -24.94 2.92
N ALA A 11 -16.48 -24.59 1.73
CA ALA A 11 -15.38 -23.64 1.55
C ALA A 11 -15.76 -22.26 2.11
N ARG A 12 -16.97 -21.76 1.84
CA ARG A 12 -17.52 -20.53 2.42
C ARG A 12 -17.56 -20.60 3.95
N GLU A 13 -18.10 -21.68 4.52
CA GLU A 13 -18.20 -21.86 5.97
C GLU A 13 -16.85 -21.95 6.66
N ARG A 14 -15.89 -22.63 6.06
CA ARG A 14 -14.49 -22.64 6.52
C ARG A 14 -13.87 -21.26 6.47
N ALA A 15 -14.10 -20.50 5.39
CA ALA A 15 -13.69 -19.13 5.25
C ALA A 15 -14.53 -18.16 6.10
N ARG A 16 -15.56 -18.66 6.81
CA ARG A 16 -16.47 -17.93 7.70
C ARG A 16 -17.22 -16.76 7.09
N TYR A 17 -17.50 -16.83 5.79
CA TYR A 17 -18.39 -15.87 5.13
C TYR A 17 -19.86 -16.28 5.29
N SER A 18 -20.72 -15.30 5.49
CA SER A 18 -22.16 -15.49 5.24
C SER A 18 -22.45 -15.46 3.73
N GLN A 19 -23.59 -15.97 3.32
CA GLN A 19 -24.03 -15.84 1.91
C GLN A 19 -24.22 -14.38 1.49
N ASP A 20 -24.53 -13.50 2.43
CA ASP A 20 -24.66 -12.06 2.19
C ASP A 20 -23.28 -11.43 1.93
N ASP A 21 -22.25 -11.81 2.69
CA ASP A 21 -20.87 -11.33 2.50
C ASP A 21 -20.33 -11.73 1.12
N VAL A 22 -20.57 -12.99 0.71
CA VAL A 22 -20.18 -13.48 -0.62
C VAL A 22 -20.94 -12.75 -1.72
N GLY A 23 -22.23 -12.51 -1.52
CA GLY A 23 -23.06 -11.73 -2.44
C GLY A 23 -22.52 -10.33 -2.63
N ALA A 24 -22.21 -9.63 -1.54
CA ALA A 24 -21.62 -8.30 -1.56
C ALA A 24 -20.24 -8.28 -2.27
N ALA A 25 -19.36 -9.24 -1.94
CA ALA A 25 -18.02 -9.34 -2.51
C ALA A 25 -18.02 -9.58 -4.03
N LEU A 26 -19.00 -10.37 -4.53
CA LEU A 26 -19.09 -10.71 -5.96
C LEU A 26 -20.08 -9.83 -6.74
N GLY A 27 -20.75 -8.89 -6.09
CA GLY A 27 -21.77 -8.05 -6.73
C GLY A 27 -23.04 -8.84 -7.16
N VAL A 28 -23.40 -9.90 -6.42
CA VAL A 28 -24.58 -10.73 -6.67
C VAL A 28 -25.50 -10.76 -5.44
N SER A 29 -26.75 -11.20 -5.63
CA SER A 29 -27.65 -11.33 -4.49
C SER A 29 -27.31 -12.55 -3.62
N ARG A 30 -27.61 -12.50 -2.31
CA ARG A 30 -27.56 -13.67 -1.41
C ARG A 30 -28.26 -14.90 -2.00
N ALA A 31 -29.43 -14.71 -2.61
CA ALA A 31 -30.18 -15.80 -3.23
C ALA A 31 -29.39 -16.49 -4.34
N MET A 32 -28.56 -15.76 -5.10
CA MET A 32 -27.70 -16.33 -6.12
C MET A 32 -26.64 -17.25 -5.52
N VAL A 33 -26.00 -16.82 -4.42
CA VAL A 33 -25.02 -17.63 -3.68
C VAL A 33 -25.70 -18.91 -3.15
N SER A 34 -26.88 -18.78 -2.56
CA SER A 34 -27.67 -19.93 -2.10
C SER A 34 -28.00 -20.90 -3.23
N TYR A 35 -28.34 -20.41 -4.42
CA TYR A 35 -28.60 -21.28 -5.59
C TYR A 35 -27.33 -22.01 -6.06
N TRP A 36 -26.16 -21.39 -5.99
CA TRP A 36 -24.90 -22.04 -6.32
C TRP A 36 -24.58 -23.17 -5.34
N GLU A 37 -24.76 -22.94 -4.05
CA GLU A 37 -24.49 -23.92 -2.99
C GLU A 37 -25.52 -25.08 -3.00
N ALA A 38 -26.77 -24.78 -3.36
CA ALA A 38 -27.81 -25.78 -3.50
C ALA A 38 -27.78 -26.56 -4.84
N GLY A 39 -26.90 -26.17 -5.77
CA GLY A 39 -26.82 -26.79 -7.09
C GLY A 39 -27.96 -26.45 -8.04
N SER A 40 -28.85 -25.52 -7.66
CA SER A 40 -29.96 -25.04 -8.50
C SER A 40 -29.48 -24.19 -9.69
N ARG A 41 -28.31 -23.57 -9.54
CA ARG A 41 -27.57 -22.86 -10.57
C ARG A 41 -26.07 -23.09 -10.37
N SER A 42 -25.29 -23.00 -11.45
CA SER A 42 -23.84 -23.06 -11.37
C SER A 42 -23.23 -21.66 -11.56
N PRO A 43 -22.20 -21.30 -10.80
CA PRO A 43 -21.42 -20.11 -11.10
C PRO A 43 -20.70 -20.30 -12.44
N ASN A 44 -20.52 -19.24 -13.22
CA ASN A 44 -19.67 -19.26 -14.41
C ASN A 44 -18.19 -19.30 -14.00
N ASP A 45 -17.28 -19.58 -14.98
CA ASP A 45 -15.84 -19.75 -14.71
C ASP A 45 -15.24 -18.53 -13.99
N ARG A 46 -15.67 -17.33 -14.37
CA ARG A 46 -15.20 -16.08 -13.74
C ARG A 46 -15.68 -15.96 -12.29
N GLN A 47 -16.93 -16.32 -12.04
CA GLN A 47 -17.50 -16.34 -10.69
C GLN A 47 -16.87 -17.45 -9.84
N LEU A 48 -16.63 -18.62 -10.42
CA LEU A 48 -15.98 -19.74 -9.74
C LEU A 48 -14.53 -19.40 -9.36
N ALA A 49 -13.77 -18.76 -10.27
CA ALA A 49 -12.44 -18.27 -9.97
C ALA A 49 -12.45 -17.17 -8.87
N SER A 50 -13.50 -16.34 -8.84
CA SER A 50 -13.65 -15.34 -7.78
C SER A 50 -14.04 -15.98 -6.44
N LEU A 51 -14.88 -17.03 -6.45
CA LEU A 51 -15.23 -17.81 -5.26
C LEU A 51 -14.02 -18.56 -4.71
N ALA A 52 -13.22 -19.22 -5.58
CA ALA A 52 -12.00 -19.89 -5.17
C ALA A 52 -11.04 -18.94 -4.46
N ARG A 53 -10.83 -17.76 -5.05
CA ARG A 53 -10.05 -16.67 -4.43
C ARG A 53 -10.63 -16.22 -3.10
N LEU A 54 -11.92 -15.96 -3.05
CA LEU A 54 -12.60 -15.49 -1.84
C LEU A 54 -12.52 -16.50 -0.70
N TYR A 55 -12.61 -17.78 -1.01
CA TYR A 55 -12.57 -18.87 -0.02
C TYR A 55 -11.15 -19.36 0.32
N GLY A 56 -10.12 -18.89 -0.39
CA GLY A 56 -8.74 -19.29 -0.16
C GLY A 56 -8.46 -20.73 -0.57
N VAL A 57 -9.09 -21.22 -1.63
CA VAL A 57 -8.95 -22.59 -2.12
C VAL A 57 -8.48 -22.59 -3.57
N GLU A 58 -7.83 -23.67 -4.00
CA GLU A 58 -7.46 -23.83 -5.41
C GLU A 58 -8.70 -24.03 -6.28
N LEU A 59 -8.73 -23.33 -7.41
CA LEU A 59 -9.81 -23.46 -8.39
C LEU A 59 -9.93 -24.90 -8.90
N SER A 60 -8.80 -25.60 -9.08
CA SER A 60 -8.74 -27.00 -9.49
C SER A 60 -9.47 -27.92 -8.51
N ASP A 61 -9.37 -27.69 -7.20
CA ASP A 61 -10.04 -28.50 -6.20
C ASP A 61 -11.55 -28.35 -6.27
N LEU A 62 -12.04 -27.12 -6.45
CA LEU A 62 -13.46 -26.87 -6.67
C LEU A 62 -13.98 -27.53 -7.96
N LEU A 63 -13.18 -27.48 -9.05
CA LEU A 63 -13.55 -28.07 -10.34
C LEU A 63 -13.52 -29.60 -10.32
N GLU A 64 -12.56 -30.20 -9.61
CA GLU A 64 -12.38 -31.64 -9.54
C GLU A 64 -13.22 -32.30 -8.43
N GLY A 65 -13.98 -31.51 -7.71
CA GLY A 65 -14.84 -32.01 -6.63
C GLY A 65 -14.06 -32.49 -5.42
N ARG A 66 -12.83 -32.03 -5.23
CA ARG A 66 -12.02 -32.37 -4.06
C ARG A 66 -12.40 -31.44 -2.89
N ASP A 67 -12.40 -32.01 -1.68
CA ASP A 67 -12.59 -31.20 -0.47
C ASP A 67 -11.35 -30.31 -0.27
N ALA A 68 -11.47 -29.08 -0.78
CA ALA A 68 -10.37 -28.16 -0.83
C ALA A 68 -9.91 -27.80 0.59
N GLU A 69 -8.71 -28.20 0.94
CA GLU A 69 -8.04 -27.67 2.13
C GLU A 69 -7.63 -26.23 1.84
N PRO A 70 -7.76 -25.30 2.82
CA PRO A 70 -7.25 -23.94 2.64
C PRO A 70 -5.77 -23.98 2.27
N VAL A 71 -5.41 -23.38 1.14
CA VAL A 71 -4.02 -23.27 0.73
C VAL A 71 -3.35 -22.27 1.65
N GLY A 72 -2.53 -22.78 2.56
CA GLY A 72 -1.78 -21.96 3.52
C GLY A 72 -2.53 -21.64 4.83
N ILE A 73 -1.93 -20.80 5.64
CA ILE A 73 -2.57 -20.26 6.86
C ILE A 73 -3.77 -19.41 6.42
N ASP A 74 -4.95 -19.64 7.00
CA ASP A 74 -6.15 -18.79 6.80
C ASP A 74 -5.94 -17.38 7.40
N LEU A 75 -4.91 -16.70 6.86
CA LEU A 75 -4.55 -15.34 7.26
C LEU A 75 -5.66 -14.37 6.90
N THR A 76 -6.35 -14.61 5.77
CA THR A 76 -7.46 -13.74 5.34
C THR A 76 -8.63 -13.83 6.30
N GLY A 77 -9.03 -15.04 6.70
CA GLY A 77 -10.07 -15.23 7.71
C GLY A 77 -9.62 -14.73 9.09
N MET A 78 -8.33 -14.77 9.41
CA MET A 78 -7.79 -14.15 10.62
C MET A 78 -7.84 -12.62 10.53
N LEU A 79 -7.46 -12.02 9.40
CA LEU A 79 -7.53 -10.58 9.15
C LEU A 79 -8.97 -10.07 9.21
N LEU A 80 -9.91 -10.77 8.61
CA LEU A 80 -11.33 -10.39 8.64
C LEU A 80 -12.00 -10.60 10.00
N ARG A 81 -11.51 -11.52 10.83
CA ARG A 81 -12.04 -11.79 12.17
C ARG A 81 -11.58 -10.82 13.24
N ALA A 82 -10.41 -10.29 13.07
CA ALA A 82 -9.80 -9.46 14.10
C ALA A 82 -10.33 -8.03 14.09
N ASP A 83 -10.85 -7.59 12.96
CA ASP A 83 -11.41 -6.27 12.87
C ASP A 83 -12.80 -6.30 12.23
N ASN A 84 -13.84 -6.25 13.07
CA ASN A 84 -15.23 -6.10 12.63
C ASN A 84 -15.48 -4.80 11.82
N ALA A 85 -14.46 -4.00 11.62
CA ALA A 85 -14.50 -2.72 10.90
C ALA A 85 -14.14 -2.84 9.42
N VAL A 86 -13.59 -3.99 8.99
CA VAL A 86 -13.28 -4.24 7.59
C VAL A 86 -14.49 -4.83 6.88
N GLY A 87 -15.06 -4.07 5.95
CA GLY A 87 -16.20 -4.52 5.16
C GLY A 87 -15.86 -5.69 4.23
N PRO A 88 -16.85 -6.50 3.84
CA PRO A 88 -16.67 -7.64 2.95
C PRO A 88 -16.11 -7.25 1.58
N GLU A 89 -16.30 -6.00 1.17
CA GLU A 89 -15.73 -5.44 -0.07
C GLU A 89 -14.20 -5.38 -0.10
N SER A 90 -13.54 -5.35 1.07
CA SER A 90 -12.08 -5.34 1.17
C SER A 90 -11.45 -6.75 1.17
N ALA A 91 -12.26 -7.77 1.40
CA ALA A 91 -11.81 -9.15 1.49
C ALA A 91 -11.03 -9.65 0.26
N PRO A 92 -11.46 -9.36 -1.00
CA PRO A 92 -10.73 -9.81 -2.18
C PRO A 92 -9.31 -9.25 -2.25
N GLY A 93 -9.12 -7.97 -1.91
CA GLY A 93 -7.80 -7.33 -1.93
C GLY A 93 -6.87 -7.85 -0.83
N LEU A 94 -7.41 -8.10 0.37
CA LEU A 94 -6.67 -8.72 1.47
C LEU A 94 -6.23 -10.15 1.11
N GLN A 95 -7.13 -10.92 0.51
CA GLN A 95 -6.84 -12.27 0.08
C GLN A 95 -5.81 -12.31 -1.06
N GLU A 96 -5.91 -11.41 -2.03
CA GLU A 96 -4.93 -11.27 -3.08
C GLU A 96 -3.53 -10.96 -2.52
N PHE A 97 -3.46 -10.15 -1.47
CA PHE A 97 -2.21 -9.86 -0.77
C PHE A 97 -1.59 -11.11 -0.14
N VAL A 98 -2.38 -11.90 0.57
CA VAL A 98 -1.89 -13.15 1.18
C VAL A 98 -1.43 -14.13 0.11
N GLN A 99 -2.22 -14.34 -0.95
CA GLN A 99 -1.85 -15.20 -2.07
C GLN A 99 -0.58 -14.73 -2.78
N PHE A 100 -0.39 -13.40 -2.89
CA PHE A 100 0.85 -12.84 -3.41
C PHE A 100 2.05 -13.22 -2.55
N LEU A 101 1.94 -13.13 -1.22
CA LEU A 101 3.04 -13.48 -0.32
C LEU A 101 3.41 -14.96 -0.40
N GLU A 102 2.42 -15.85 -0.49
CA GLU A 102 2.66 -17.27 -0.69
C GLU A 102 3.36 -17.55 -2.02
N ARG A 103 2.90 -16.95 -3.12
CA ARG A 103 3.57 -17.05 -4.43
C ARG A 103 4.99 -16.47 -4.39
N TYR A 104 5.23 -15.40 -3.64
CA TYR A 104 6.56 -14.84 -3.51
C TYR A 104 7.50 -15.79 -2.78
N ALA A 105 7.03 -16.43 -1.71
CA ALA A 105 7.78 -17.47 -1.01
C ALA A 105 8.08 -18.68 -1.92
N GLU A 106 7.09 -19.15 -2.68
CA GLU A 106 7.25 -20.23 -3.65
C GLU A 106 8.27 -19.86 -4.74
N LEU A 107 8.16 -18.67 -5.33
CA LEU A 107 9.10 -18.20 -6.36
C LEU A 107 10.53 -18.12 -5.84
N SER A 108 10.73 -17.74 -4.57
CA SER A 108 12.03 -17.78 -3.90
C SER A 108 12.60 -19.19 -3.84
N GLY A 109 11.76 -20.17 -3.51
CA GLY A 109 12.15 -21.57 -3.51
C GLY A 109 12.53 -22.11 -4.90
N LEU A 110 11.72 -21.81 -5.91
CA LEU A 110 11.94 -22.23 -7.30
C LEU A 110 13.21 -21.61 -7.90
N THR A 111 13.46 -20.34 -7.64
CA THR A 111 14.63 -19.63 -8.19
C THR A 111 15.88 -19.75 -7.33
N LYS A 112 15.76 -20.29 -6.12
CA LYS A 112 16.82 -20.32 -5.09
C LYS A 112 17.36 -18.91 -4.74
N MET A 113 16.57 -17.87 -4.98
CA MET A 113 16.89 -16.49 -4.63
C MET A 113 16.25 -16.16 -3.29
N PRO A 114 17.04 -15.82 -2.24
CA PRO A 114 16.46 -15.56 -0.93
C PRO A 114 15.71 -14.22 -0.92
N ILE A 115 14.56 -14.20 -0.23
CA ILE A 115 13.85 -12.98 0.10
C ILE A 115 14.61 -12.31 1.25
N ARG A 116 15.04 -11.07 1.05
CA ARG A 116 15.73 -10.28 2.09
C ARG A 116 14.69 -9.52 2.94
N GLY A 117 13.73 -10.25 3.52
CA GLY A 117 12.67 -9.69 4.35
C GLY A 117 13.11 -9.50 5.79
N MET A 118 12.76 -8.38 6.40
CA MET A 118 12.86 -8.18 7.84
C MET A 118 11.82 -9.06 8.52
N THR A 119 12.22 -9.88 9.49
CA THR A 119 11.31 -10.73 10.28
C THR A 119 11.19 -10.28 11.73
N GLN A 120 12.13 -9.41 12.14
CA GLN A 120 12.20 -8.88 13.48
C GLN A 120 12.73 -7.44 13.43
N SER A 121 12.04 -6.53 14.10
CA SER A 121 12.47 -5.13 14.13
C SER A 121 13.71 -4.95 15.01
N PRO A 122 14.71 -4.16 14.56
CA PRO A 122 15.82 -3.78 15.40
C PRO A 122 15.45 -2.70 16.44
N TYR A 123 14.25 -2.11 16.33
CA TYR A 123 13.80 -1.04 17.19
C TYR A 123 13.01 -1.61 18.36
N VAL A 124 13.41 -1.24 19.57
CA VAL A 124 12.67 -1.59 20.80
C VAL A 124 11.77 -0.42 21.15
N TYR A 125 10.46 -0.66 21.17
CA TYR A 125 9.49 0.32 21.64
C TYR A 125 9.06 0.01 23.07
N ARG A 126 9.50 0.86 24.01
CA ARG A 126 9.02 0.86 25.38
C ARG A 126 8.68 2.30 25.73
N SER A 127 7.42 2.68 25.58
CA SER A 127 7.01 4.06 25.85
C SER A 127 7.03 4.33 27.35
N LYS A 128 7.82 5.35 27.76
CA LYS A 128 7.74 6.00 29.06
C LYS A 128 7.30 7.47 28.97
N PHE A 129 7.08 7.97 27.77
CA PHE A 129 6.80 9.38 27.45
C PHE A 129 5.47 9.55 26.74
N SER A 130 5.10 10.82 26.42
CA SER A 130 4.01 11.10 25.52
C SER A 130 4.22 10.36 24.19
N GLN A 131 3.23 9.57 23.79
CA GLN A 131 3.32 8.73 22.59
C GLN A 131 3.66 9.52 21.32
N LYS A 132 3.23 10.80 21.24
CA LYS A 132 3.48 11.67 20.08
C LYS A 132 4.94 12.10 19.99
N ASP A 133 5.55 12.51 21.11
CA ASP A 133 6.96 12.92 21.12
C ASP A 133 7.88 11.72 20.86
N ASP A 134 7.48 10.55 21.33
CA ASP A 134 8.16 9.28 21.02
C ASP A 134 8.09 8.96 19.52
N ALA A 135 6.92 9.09 18.92
CA ALA A 135 6.70 8.81 17.51
C ALA A 135 7.59 9.70 16.61
N ARG A 136 7.66 11.00 16.91
CA ARG A 136 8.52 11.95 16.17
C ARG A 136 9.99 11.56 16.28
N ARG A 137 10.48 11.34 17.49
CA ARG A 137 11.87 10.95 17.72
C ARG A 137 12.21 9.62 17.00
N LYS A 138 11.27 8.66 17.00
CA LYS A 138 11.44 7.41 16.28
C LYS A 138 11.44 7.60 14.76
N ALA A 139 10.67 8.51 14.22
CA ALA A 139 10.72 8.88 12.82
C ALA A 139 12.08 9.50 12.44
N GLU A 140 12.60 10.39 13.27
CA GLU A 140 13.94 10.99 13.10
C GLU A 140 15.04 9.92 13.18
N GLU A 141 14.96 9.00 14.15
CA GLU A 141 15.89 7.88 14.31
C GLU A 141 15.93 6.99 13.05
N VAL A 142 14.77 6.62 12.52
CA VAL A 142 14.68 5.81 11.28
C VAL A 142 15.20 6.58 10.07
N ARG A 143 14.87 7.87 9.93
CA ARG A 143 15.42 8.71 8.86
C ARG A 143 16.94 8.81 8.92
N ALA A 144 17.50 9.00 10.11
CA ALA A 144 18.96 9.04 10.31
C ALA A 144 19.60 7.71 9.95
N HIS A 145 19.02 6.58 10.39
CA HIS A 145 19.50 5.24 10.05
C HIS A 145 19.53 4.98 8.53
N LEU A 146 18.53 5.47 7.82
CA LEU A 146 18.42 5.33 6.36
C LEU A 146 19.15 6.42 5.57
N GLY A 147 19.80 7.37 6.24
CA GLY A 147 20.51 8.48 5.58
C GLY A 147 19.60 9.44 4.78
N LEU A 148 18.31 9.55 5.14
CA LEU A 148 17.34 10.34 4.37
C LEU A 148 17.44 11.85 4.59
N GLY A 149 18.19 12.31 5.61
CA GLY A 149 18.28 13.72 5.98
C GLY A 149 16.90 14.35 6.28
N ALA A 150 16.78 15.66 6.15
CA ALA A 150 15.55 16.40 6.42
C ALA A 150 14.70 16.69 5.15
N GLY A 151 15.17 16.30 3.98
CA GLY A 151 14.50 16.52 2.69
C GLY A 151 13.31 15.60 2.43
N PRO A 152 12.60 15.81 1.31
CA PRO A 152 11.50 14.96 0.90
C PRO A 152 11.97 13.55 0.55
N ILE A 153 11.16 12.55 0.85
CA ILE A 153 11.37 11.17 0.39
C ILE A 153 10.93 11.09 -1.08
N SER A 154 11.83 10.78 -1.98
CA SER A 154 11.50 10.66 -3.41
C SER A 154 10.64 9.44 -3.69
N ASP A 155 10.99 8.28 -3.12
CA ASP A 155 10.35 7.00 -3.38
C ASP A 155 10.21 6.17 -2.09
N THR A 156 8.97 5.90 -1.70
CA THR A 156 8.64 5.08 -0.53
C THR A 156 8.93 3.60 -0.74
N ASP A 157 8.96 3.12 -1.99
CA ASP A 157 9.27 1.73 -2.31
C ASP A 157 10.75 1.44 -2.02
N THR A 158 11.63 2.36 -2.40
CA THR A 158 13.05 2.29 -2.05
C THR A 158 13.25 2.25 -0.54
N VAL A 159 12.49 3.06 0.22
CA VAL A 159 12.56 3.03 1.69
C VAL A 159 12.13 1.66 2.23
N CYS A 160 11.06 1.07 1.72
CA CYS A 160 10.65 -0.27 2.10
C CYS A 160 11.71 -1.32 1.75
N GLU A 161 12.33 -1.24 0.57
CA GLU A 161 13.42 -2.14 0.17
C GLU A 161 14.64 -2.02 1.11
N MET A 162 15.03 -0.80 1.49
CA MET A 162 16.13 -0.55 2.44
C MET A 162 15.84 -1.14 3.83
N LEU A 163 14.58 -1.12 4.25
CA LEU A 163 14.12 -1.70 5.51
C LEU A 163 13.86 -3.22 5.42
N GLY A 164 13.96 -3.83 4.25
CA GLY A 164 13.57 -5.22 4.06
C GLY A 164 12.07 -5.46 4.26
N ILE A 165 11.23 -4.49 3.91
CA ILE A 165 9.76 -4.58 3.99
C ILE A 165 9.21 -4.80 2.59
N THR A 166 8.46 -5.87 2.41
CA THR A 166 7.76 -6.17 1.16
C THR A 166 6.50 -5.30 1.04
N ILE A 167 6.36 -4.58 -0.07
CA ILE A 167 5.18 -3.74 -0.31
C ILE A 167 4.34 -4.31 -1.47
N TYR A 168 3.05 -4.49 -1.25
CA TYR A 168 2.09 -4.89 -2.27
C TYR A 168 0.91 -3.91 -2.31
N ARG A 169 0.27 -3.81 -3.46
CA ARG A 169 -0.84 -2.89 -3.68
C ARG A 169 -2.02 -3.59 -4.28
N ALA A 170 -3.19 -3.40 -3.67
CA ALA A 170 -4.46 -3.91 -4.20
C ALA A 170 -5.59 -2.90 -3.95
N PRO A 171 -6.63 -2.90 -4.79
CA PRO A 171 -7.86 -2.19 -4.45
C PRO A 171 -8.53 -2.87 -3.25
N LEU A 172 -8.97 -2.09 -2.28
CA LEU A 172 -9.70 -2.60 -1.12
C LEU A 172 -11.19 -2.27 -1.15
N GLY A 173 -11.64 -1.59 -2.21
CA GLY A 173 -13.06 -1.33 -2.49
C GLY A 173 -13.76 -0.46 -1.45
N GLY A 174 -15.08 -0.36 -1.59
CA GLY A 174 -15.96 0.24 -0.60
C GLY A 174 -15.92 1.78 -0.51
N ASP A 175 -16.53 2.32 0.56
CA ASP A 175 -16.44 3.75 0.89
C ASP A 175 -15.03 4.07 1.40
N LEU A 176 -14.27 4.87 0.64
CA LEU A 176 -12.90 5.27 0.96
C LEU A 176 -12.71 5.95 2.34
N ARG A 177 -13.82 6.36 2.99
CA ARG A 177 -13.80 6.88 4.35
C ARG A 177 -13.82 5.78 5.41
N LYS A 178 -14.25 4.57 5.02
CA LYS A 178 -14.42 3.39 5.88
C LYS A 178 -13.48 2.25 5.49
N ALA A 179 -13.07 2.19 4.23
CA ALA A 179 -12.14 1.18 3.75
C ALA A 179 -10.77 1.33 4.43
N PRO A 180 -10.09 0.23 4.77
CA PRO A 180 -8.73 0.29 5.30
C PRO A 180 -7.80 0.97 4.31
N SER A 181 -6.90 1.81 4.81
CA SER A 181 -5.89 2.46 3.98
C SER A 181 -4.75 1.51 3.62
N GLY A 182 -4.45 0.56 4.49
CA GLY A 182 -3.42 -0.45 4.35
C GLY A 182 -3.52 -1.53 5.40
N ALA A 183 -2.54 -2.43 5.40
CA ALA A 183 -2.36 -3.43 6.42
C ALA A 183 -0.88 -3.83 6.51
N PHE A 184 -0.45 -4.19 7.71
CA PHE A 184 0.84 -4.80 7.99
C PHE A 184 0.66 -6.28 8.33
N LEU A 185 1.57 -7.13 7.83
CA LEU A 185 1.64 -8.56 8.13
C LEU A 185 3.10 -9.00 8.28
N ASN A 186 3.43 -9.72 9.35
CA ASN A 186 4.67 -10.46 9.45
C ASN A 186 4.47 -11.88 8.93
N HIS A 187 4.78 -12.08 7.65
CA HIS A 187 4.62 -13.39 7.00
C HIS A 187 5.80 -14.32 7.34
N PRO A 188 5.54 -15.61 7.66
CA PRO A 188 6.59 -16.54 8.11
C PRO A 188 7.78 -16.68 7.15
N SER A 189 7.51 -16.68 5.85
CA SER A 189 8.53 -16.92 4.81
C SER A 189 9.01 -15.64 4.12
N VAL A 190 8.20 -14.57 4.10
CA VAL A 190 8.51 -13.32 3.41
C VAL A 190 9.01 -12.25 4.39
N GLY A 191 8.59 -12.33 5.66
CA GLY A 191 8.86 -11.32 6.65
C GLY A 191 7.86 -10.17 6.62
N PHE A 192 8.29 -8.99 7.04
CA PHE A 192 7.46 -7.80 7.14
C PHE A 192 6.92 -7.39 5.77
N SER A 193 5.62 -7.29 5.69
CA SER A 193 4.89 -7.06 4.45
C SER A 193 3.78 -6.04 4.66
N ILE A 194 3.64 -5.11 3.73
CA ILE A 194 2.68 -4.02 3.76
C ILE A 194 1.75 -4.14 2.55
N LEU A 195 0.45 -4.10 2.80
CA LEU A 195 -0.57 -3.87 1.79
C LEU A 195 -0.94 -2.39 1.76
N VAL A 196 -1.05 -1.80 0.57
CA VAL A 196 -1.50 -0.41 0.38
C VAL A 196 -2.73 -0.39 -0.52
N ASN A 197 -3.76 0.31 -0.09
CA ASN A 197 -5.00 0.44 -0.84
C ASN A 197 -4.81 1.33 -2.08
N LEU A 198 -4.96 0.75 -3.27
CA LEU A 198 -4.84 1.44 -4.56
C LEU A 198 -5.96 2.46 -4.81
N ASP A 199 -7.12 2.32 -4.16
CA ASP A 199 -8.24 3.23 -4.35
C ASP A 199 -7.98 4.61 -3.71
N MET A 200 -6.92 4.73 -2.92
CA MET A 200 -6.50 5.99 -2.31
C MET A 200 -5.67 6.85 -3.27
N THR A 201 -5.71 8.18 -3.06
CA THR A 201 -4.87 9.12 -3.82
C THR A 201 -3.37 8.90 -3.59
N PRO A 202 -2.48 9.28 -4.54
CA PRO A 202 -1.04 9.08 -4.40
C PRO A 202 -0.46 9.58 -3.08
N GLY A 203 -0.80 10.79 -2.67
CA GLY A 203 -0.32 11.36 -1.41
C GLY A 203 -0.83 10.60 -0.18
N ARG A 204 -2.05 10.05 -0.23
CA ARG A 204 -2.57 9.21 0.85
C ARG A 204 -1.91 7.84 0.88
N ARG A 205 -1.64 7.22 -0.27
CA ARG A 205 -0.88 5.97 -0.34
C ARG A 205 0.52 6.11 0.27
N ARG A 206 1.21 7.22 0.00
CA ARG A 206 2.52 7.50 0.62
C ARG A 206 2.43 7.60 2.14
N PHE A 207 1.39 8.29 2.64
CA PHE A 207 1.13 8.37 4.07
C PHE A 207 0.87 6.98 4.67
N THR A 208 0.04 6.17 4.00
CA THR A 208 -0.21 4.78 4.40
C THR A 208 1.08 3.97 4.48
N VAL A 209 1.97 4.05 3.48
CA VAL A 209 3.26 3.33 3.54
C VAL A 209 4.05 3.72 4.79
N ALA A 210 4.17 5.01 5.09
CA ALA A 210 4.90 5.48 6.27
C ALA A 210 4.22 5.06 7.58
N HIS A 211 2.89 5.03 7.62
CA HIS A 211 2.08 4.55 8.72
C HIS A 211 2.30 3.05 8.98
N GLU A 212 2.25 2.22 7.93
CA GLU A 212 2.49 0.77 8.04
C GLU A 212 3.95 0.46 8.40
N ILE A 213 4.92 1.29 7.97
CA ILE A 213 6.31 1.19 8.44
C ILE A 213 6.38 1.35 9.96
N ALA A 214 5.59 2.26 10.56
CA ALA A 214 5.55 2.40 12.00
C ALA A 214 5.03 1.14 12.69
N HIS A 215 3.96 0.52 12.16
CA HIS A 215 3.47 -0.74 12.69
C HIS A 215 4.51 -1.85 12.55
N ALA A 216 5.15 -1.98 11.40
CA ALA A 216 6.21 -2.95 11.17
C ALA A 216 7.38 -2.81 12.15
N LEU A 217 7.83 -1.58 12.39
CA LEU A 217 9.04 -1.34 13.18
C LEU A 217 8.77 -1.31 14.71
N PHE A 218 7.59 -0.88 15.14
CA PHE A 218 7.36 -0.60 16.57
C PHE A 218 6.25 -1.43 17.21
N HIS A 219 5.37 -2.07 16.42
CA HIS A 219 4.23 -2.84 16.93
C HIS A 219 4.28 -4.34 16.59
N SER A 220 5.19 -4.76 15.68
CA SER A 220 5.27 -6.14 15.20
C SER A 220 5.63 -7.20 16.26
N SER A 221 6.23 -6.80 17.38
CA SER A 221 6.52 -7.71 18.49
C SER A 221 5.27 -8.13 19.28
N GLU A 222 4.21 -7.33 19.21
CA GLU A 222 2.96 -7.56 19.92
C GLU A 222 1.90 -8.19 19.04
N GLU A 223 1.92 -7.88 17.74
CA GLU A 223 0.95 -8.34 16.78
C GLU A 223 1.62 -8.76 15.46
N ARG A 224 1.30 -9.97 14.98
CA ARG A 224 1.82 -10.45 13.69
C ARG A 224 1.20 -9.76 12.49
N TRP A 225 0.09 -9.08 12.68
CA TRP A 225 -0.65 -8.36 11.64
C TRP A 225 -1.44 -7.20 12.28
N VAL A 226 -1.56 -6.13 11.54
CA VAL A 226 -2.36 -4.95 11.87
C VAL A 226 -3.09 -4.51 10.62
N ILE A 227 -4.39 -4.24 10.73
CA ILE A 227 -5.14 -3.55 9.67
C ILE A 227 -5.32 -2.12 10.14
N SER A 228 -4.83 -1.18 9.37
CA SER A 228 -4.91 0.24 9.69
C SER A 228 -6.34 0.76 9.50
N HIS A 229 -7.08 0.69 10.58
CA HIS A 229 -8.46 1.16 10.65
C HIS A 229 -8.80 1.57 12.08
N GLY A 230 -9.48 2.71 12.22
CA GLY A 230 -9.98 3.13 13.53
C GLY A 230 -9.12 4.18 14.24
N ARG A 231 -9.18 4.19 15.57
CA ARG A 231 -8.47 5.11 16.45
C ARG A 231 -7.94 4.37 17.67
N GLY A 232 -6.81 4.79 18.14
CA GLY A 232 -6.22 4.23 19.35
C GLY A 232 -4.77 4.68 19.51
N PRO A 233 -4.16 4.39 20.66
CA PRO A 233 -2.81 4.85 20.95
C PRO A 233 -1.76 4.44 19.91
N ARG A 234 -1.90 3.25 19.31
CA ARG A 234 -0.99 2.74 18.28
C ARG A 234 -1.20 3.44 16.94
N GLU A 235 -2.45 3.68 16.57
CA GLU A 235 -2.81 4.43 15.37
C GLU A 235 -2.33 5.88 15.48
N ASP A 236 -2.55 6.51 16.66
CA ASP A 236 -2.07 7.87 16.94
C ASP A 236 -0.53 7.96 16.86
N PHE A 237 0.18 6.92 17.32
CA PHE A 237 1.64 6.82 17.20
C PHE A 237 2.04 6.69 15.72
N ALA A 238 1.41 5.79 14.97
CA ALA A 238 1.71 5.54 13.57
C ALA A 238 1.42 6.77 12.70
N ASP A 239 0.33 7.48 12.98
CA ASP A 239 -0.02 8.74 12.30
C ASP A 239 1.02 9.85 12.56
N GLU A 240 1.44 10.02 13.82
CA GLU A 240 2.44 11.01 14.19
C GLU A 240 3.81 10.67 13.61
N PHE A 241 4.20 9.39 13.66
CA PHE A 241 5.40 8.87 13.01
C PHE A 241 5.37 9.17 11.51
N ALA A 242 4.29 8.79 10.81
CA ALA A 242 4.17 9.00 9.37
C ALA A 242 4.26 10.48 8.97
N GLY A 243 3.65 11.35 9.78
CA GLY A 243 3.73 12.80 9.59
C GLY A 243 5.17 13.32 9.68
N GLU A 244 5.90 12.98 10.75
CA GLU A 244 7.32 13.38 10.92
C GLU A 244 8.22 12.68 9.90
N PHE A 245 7.97 11.42 9.60
CA PHE A 245 8.76 10.64 8.65
C PHE A 245 8.71 11.21 7.23
N LEU A 246 7.54 11.64 6.76
CA LEU A 246 7.37 12.22 5.42
C LEU A 246 7.68 13.72 5.37
N MET A 247 7.39 14.44 6.44
CA MET A 247 7.54 15.89 6.58
C MET A 247 8.26 16.25 7.87
N PRO A 248 9.58 15.98 7.96
CA PRO A 248 10.32 16.27 9.17
C PRO A 248 10.24 17.76 9.52
N SER A 249 10.06 18.06 10.80
CA SER A 249 9.89 19.42 11.30
C SER A 249 11.02 20.35 10.89
N GLU A 250 12.25 19.85 10.90
CA GLU A 250 13.43 20.58 10.44
C GLU A 250 13.36 20.88 8.95
N GLY A 251 13.01 19.86 8.13
CA GLY A 251 12.92 20.01 6.68
C GLY A 251 11.84 21.00 6.25
N VAL A 252 10.68 20.99 6.94
CA VAL A 252 9.61 21.95 6.65
C VAL A 252 10.05 23.39 6.98
N ARG A 253 10.67 23.61 8.15
CA ARG A 253 11.18 24.96 8.52
C ARG A 253 12.22 25.44 7.53
N ARG A 254 13.20 24.58 7.20
CA ARG A 254 14.25 24.89 6.23
C ARG A 254 13.66 25.26 4.87
N PHE A 255 12.72 24.47 4.35
CA PHE A 255 12.05 24.80 3.08
C PHE A 255 11.33 26.15 3.14
N MET A 256 10.58 26.42 4.22
CA MET A 256 9.89 27.72 4.39
C MET A 256 10.88 28.89 4.41
N GLU A 257 12.01 28.75 5.08
CA GLU A 257 13.07 29.77 5.13
C GLU A 257 13.71 29.98 3.74
N GLU A 258 14.06 28.89 3.03
CA GLU A 258 14.69 28.94 1.71
C GLU A 258 13.82 29.63 0.65
N VAL A 259 12.49 29.46 0.73
CA VAL A 259 11.56 30.11 -0.22
C VAL A 259 10.96 31.40 0.31
N GLY A 260 11.38 31.88 1.48
CA GLY A 260 10.93 33.16 2.05
C GLY A 260 9.50 33.15 2.57
N MET A 261 8.96 32.00 2.95
CA MET A 261 7.62 31.90 3.55
C MET A 261 7.58 32.46 4.97
N PRO A 262 6.46 33.04 5.41
CA PRO A 262 6.32 33.51 6.77
C PRO A 262 6.31 32.32 7.75
N PRO A 263 6.79 32.50 9.02
CA PRO A 263 6.77 31.44 10.02
C PRO A 263 5.36 30.98 10.40
N ARG A 264 4.35 31.80 10.14
CA ARG A 264 2.92 31.46 10.21
C ARG A 264 2.29 31.60 8.85
N ILE A 265 1.79 30.48 8.35
CA ILE A 265 1.13 30.38 7.06
C ILE A 265 -0.35 30.72 7.23
N THR A 266 -0.85 31.58 6.36
CA THR A 266 -2.28 31.93 6.25
C THR A 266 -2.83 31.61 4.87
N GLU A 267 -1.95 31.54 3.85
CA GLU A 267 -2.34 31.37 2.45
C GLU A 267 -2.34 29.88 2.03
N ASP A 268 -3.31 29.52 1.22
CA ASP A 268 -3.44 28.18 0.65
C ASP A 268 -2.32 27.83 -0.32
N VAL A 269 -1.79 28.84 -1.03
CA VAL A 269 -0.67 28.73 -1.96
C VAL A 269 0.58 28.17 -1.28
N ASP A 270 0.92 28.69 -0.09
CA ASP A 270 2.07 28.22 0.69
C ASP A 270 1.92 26.75 1.08
N VAL A 271 0.71 26.36 1.47
CA VAL A 271 0.43 24.93 1.79
C VAL A 271 0.59 24.06 0.55
N ILE A 272 0.18 24.52 -0.63
CA ILE A 272 0.39 23.78 -1.89
C ILE A 272 1.87 23.63 -2.18
N HIS A 273 2.69 24.67 -2.05
CA HIS A 273 4.13 24.56 -2.27
C HIS A 273 4.78 23.53 -1.34
N ILE A 274 4.47 23.56 -0.04
CA ILE A 274 4.96 22.59 0.94
C ILE A 274 4.47 21.16 0.59
N GLN A 275 3.19 21.00 0.29
CA GLN A 275 2.60 19.73 -0.08
C GLN A 275 3.29 19.12 -1.32
N ARG A 276 3.57 19.94 -2.33
CA ARG A 276 4.24 19.51 -3.57
C ARG A 276 5.70 19.14 -3.32
N TYR A 277 6.41 19.95 -2.56
CA TYR A 277 7.80 19.67 -2.21
C TYR A 277 7.95 18.35 -1.47
N PHE A 278 7.15 18.09 -0.42
CA PHE A 278 7.20 16.84 0.35
C PHE A 278 6.41 15.68 -0.28
N ARG A 279 5.72 15.90 -1.41
CA ARG A 279 4.93 14.90 -2.14
C ARG A 279 3.89 14.19 -1.27
N VAL A 280 3.25 14.90 -0.38
CA VAL A 280 2.18 14.42 0.49
C VAL A 280 0.81 14.89 0.01
N SER A 281 -0.28 14.41 0.64
CA SER A 281 -1.61 14.95 0.37
C SER A 281 -1.80 16.30 1.05
N PHE A 282 -2.67 17.15 0.48
CA PHE A 282 -3.00 18.45 1.08
C PHE A 282 -3.52 18.31 2.54
N PRO A 283 -4.42 17.34 2.86
CA PRO A 283 -4.79 17.10 4.24
C PRO A 283 -3.61 16.71 5.15
N THR A 284 -2.67 15.91 4.65
CA THR A 284 -1.46 15.55 5.40
C THR A 284 -0.62 16.79 5.71
N ALA A 285 -0.39 17.66 4.72
CA ALA A 285 0.34 18.91 4.92
C ALA A 285 -0.35 19.82 5.96
N LEU A 286 -1.67 19.99 5.87
CA LEU A 286 -2.45 20.79 6.84
C LEU A 286 -2.33 20.25 8.27
N VAL A 287 -2.48 18.95 8.45
CA VAL A 287 -2.34 18.30 9.78
C VAL A 287 -0.95 18.56 10.33
N ARG A 288 0.08 18.35 9.49
CA ARG A 288 1.47 18.52 9.89
C ARG A 288 1.81 19.96 10.26
N LEU A 289 1.41 20.93 9.46
CA LEU A 289 1.62 22.35 9.75
C LEU A 289 0.90 22.80 11.02
N LYS A 290 -0.29 22.24 11.30
CA LYS A 290 -1.00 22.48 12.56
C LYS A 290 -0.23 21.90 13.76
N GLN A 291 0.30 20.68 13.65
CA GLN A 291 1.11 20.04 14.70
C GLN A 291 2.39 20.82 15.00
N MET A 292 2.97 21.45 13.98
CA MET A 292 4.15 22.33 14.09
C MET A 292 3.81 23.74 14.58
N ASN A 293 2.54 24.08 14.81
CA ASN A 293 2.06 25.43 15.08
C ASN A 293 2.37 26.45 13.97
N ALA A 294 2.61 25.99 12.74
CA ALA A 294 2.81 26.86 11.57
C ALA A 294 1.49 27.41 11.02
N ILE A 295 0.35 26.79 11.32
CA ILE A 295 -1.00 27.31 11.07
C ILE A 295 -1.85 27.28 12.33
N THR A 296 -2.84 28.19 12.42
CA THR A 296 -3.81 28.18 13.52
C THR A 296 -4.90 27.11 13.32
N ALA A 297 -5.65 26.79 14.38
CA ALA A 297 -6.79 25.91 14.25
C ALA A 297 -7.88 26.48 13.32
N ALA A 298 -8.07 27.80 13.35
CA ALA A 298 -9.02 28.51 12.47
C ALA A 298 -8.61 28.35 11.00
N THR A 299 -7.36 28.71 10.67
CA THR A 299 -6.77 28.54 9.33
C THR A 299 -6.85 27.11 8.83
N TYR A 300 -6.56 26.12 9.71
CA TYR A 300 -6.68 24.70 9.37
C TYR A 300 -8.11 24.35 8.91
N HIS A 301 -9.13 24.78 9.64
CA HIS A 301 -10.53 24.46 9.32
C HIS A 301 -11.01 25.18 8.04
N GLU A 302 -10.59 26.43 7.84
CA GLU A 302 -10.87 27.22 6.66
C GLU A 302 -10.28 26.57 5.41
N LEU A 303 -8.96 26.37 5.37
CA LEU A 303 -8.25 25.79 4.22
C LEU A 303 -8.74 24.38 3.89
N ARG A 304 -9.02 23.56 4.92
CA ARG A 304 -9.53 22.21 4.71
C ARG A 304 -10.90 22.18 4.00
N ARG A 305 -11.74 23.17 4.23
CA ARG A 305 -13.09 23.25 3.67
C ARG A 305 -13.12 23.89 2.29
N GLU A 306 -12.33 24.92 2.06
CA GLU A 306 -12.48 25.82 0.93
C GLU A 306 -11.52 25.53 -0.22
N VAL A 307 -10.35 24.99 0.07
CA VAL A 307 -9.32 24.77 -0.95
C VAL A 307 -9.60 23.54 -1.81
N ARG A 308 -9.42 23.69 -3.11
CA ARG A 308 -9.39 22.62 -4.11
C ARG A 308 -7.96 22.36 -4.56
N PRO A 309 -7.21 21.47 -3.87
CA PRO A 309 -5.75 21.43 -4.00
C PRO A 309 -5.24 21.13 -5.41
N VAL A 310 -5.92 20.23 -6.14
CA VAL A 310 -5.52 19.87 -7.52
C VAL A 310 -5.72 21.05 -8.49
N ALA A 311 -6.85 21.76 -8.36
CA ALA A 311 -7.12 22.93 -9.20
C ALA A 311 -6.14 24.07 -8.93
N LEU A 312 -5.88 24.35 -7.64
CA LEU A 312 -4.93 25.38 -7.22
C LEU A 312 -3.50 25.03 -7.66
N ALA A 313 -3.05 23.80 -7.44
CA ALA A 313 -1.72 23.37 -7.90
C ALA A 313 -1.55 23.52 -9.43
N ARG A 314 -2.61 23.20 -10.20
CA ARG A 314 -2.59 23.39 -11.65
C ARG A 314 -2.48 24.88 -12.04
N SER A 315 -3.22 25.79 -11.37
CA SER A 315 -3.13 27.22 -11.63
C SER A 315 -1.77 27.81 -11.29
N LEU A 316 -1.04 27.20 -10.34
CA LEU A 316 0.33 27.54 -9.98
C LEU A 316 1.40 26.91 -10.90
N GLY A 317 0.98 26.26 -11.99
CA GLY A 317 1.90 25.67 -12.96
C GLY A 317 2.45 24.27 -12.60
N TYR A 318 2.02 23.67 -11.49
CA TYR A 318 2.46 22.32 -11.16
C TYR A 318 1.92 21.27 -12.14
N ARG A 319 2.80 20.36 -12.54
CA ARG A 319 2.37 19.17 -13.25
C ARG A 319 1.55 18.27 -12.32
N ILE A 320 0.34 17.96 -12.73
CA ILE A 320 -0.56 17.10 -11.97
C ILE A 320 -0.44 15.67 -12.50
N ASP A 321 -0.14 14.73 -11.60
CA ASP A 321 -0.16 13.31 -11.98
C ASP A 321 -1.61 12.90 -12.27
N PRO A 322 -1.87 12.20 -13.40
CA PRO A 322 -3.21 11.68 -13.70
C PRO A 322 -3.89 10.93 -12.56
N GLU A 323 -3.13 10.22 -11.74
CA GLU A 323 -3.66 9.49 -10.59
C GLU A 323 -4.22 10.40 -9.46
N GLU A 324 -3.94 11.69 -9.47
CA GLU A 324 -4.52 12.63 -8.49
C GLU A 324 -6.01 12.89 -8.76
N TYR A 325 -6.49 12.58 -9.96
CA TYR A 325 -7.88 12.81 -10.37
C TYR A 325 -8.52 11.66 -11.15
N GLN A 326 -7.73 10.67 -11.57
CA GLN A 326 -8.22 9.52 -12.33
C GLN A 326 -7.47 8.26 -11.89
N GLN A 327 -8.23 7.21 -11.56
CA GLN A 327 -7.62 5.90 -11.29
C GLN A 327 -7.30 5.23 -12.63
N ASP A 328 -6.06 4.79 -12.79
CA ASP A 328 -5.58 4.04 -13.94
C ASP A 328 -5.16 2.64 -13.51
N ALA A 329 -6.08 1.69 -13.65
CA ALA A 329 -5.84 0.30 -13.28
C ALA A 329 -4.71 -0.34 -14.12
N GLU A 330 -4.53 0.07 -15.41
CA GLU A 330 -3.48 -0.47 -16.27
C GLU A 330 -2.08 -0.10 -15.77
N ARG A 331 -1.91 1.13 -15.30
CA ARG A 331 -0.64 1.61 -14.77
C ARG A 331 -0.16 0.78 -13.59
N TRP A 332 -1.09 0.18 -12.83
CA TRP A 332 -0.79 -0.59 -11.62
C TRP A 332 -0.66 -2.08 -11.86
N ARG A 333 -0.87 -2.61 -13.05
CA ARG A 333 -0.74 -4.05 -13.30
C ARG A 333 0.61 -4.61 -12.86
N ILE A 334 1.70 -3.97 -13.26
CA ILE A 334 3.07 -4.36 -12.89
C ILE A 334 3.50 -3.68 -11.58
N ARG A 335 3.23 -2.37 -11.45
CA ARG A 335 3.69 -1.57 -10.30
C ARG A 335 3.08 -1.95 -8.95
N ARG A 336 2.06 -2.78 -8.92
CA ARG A 336 1.50 -3.33 -7.68
C ARG A 336 2.46 -4.28 -6.97
N PHE A 337 3.39 -4.90 -7.69
CA PHE A 337 4.34 -5.86 -7.18
C PHE A 337 5.64 -5.19 -6.72
N PRO A 338 6.31 -5.74 -5.67
CA PRO A 338 7.64 -5.29 -5.28
C PRO A 338 8.65 -5.50 -6.42
N ARG A 339 9.59 -4.60 -6.56
CA ARG A 339 10.66 -4.73 -7.58
C ARG A 339 11.44 -6.03 -7.41
N ALA A 340 11.68 -6.46 -6.15
CA ALA A 340 12.38 -7.71 -5.86
C ALA A 340 11.63 -8.93 -6.40
N PHE A 341 10.29 -8.98 -6.28
CA PHE A 341 9.48 -10.03 -6.88
C PHE A 341 9.59 -10.01 -8.41
N LEU A 342 9.49 -8.84 -9.03
CA LEU A 342 9.60 -8.71 -10.50
C LEU A 342 10.98 -9.14 -11.01
N ARG A 343 12.06 -8.80 -10.29
CA ARG A 343 13.41 -9.28 -10.61
C ARG A 343 13.51 -10.81 -10.52
N MET A 344 12.93 -11.39 -9.47
CA MET A 344 12.91 -12.84 -9.26
C MET A 344 12.08 -13.55 -10.33
N LEU A 345 10.91 -13.01 -10.70
CA LEU A 345 10.08 -13.52 -11.79
C LEU A 345 10.81 -13.49 -13.13
N ARG A 346 11.50 -12.39 -13.42
CA ARG A 346 12.35 -12.27 -14.60
C ARG A 346 13.46 -13.33 -14.60
N GLN A 347 14.15 -13.50 -13.48
CA GLN A 347 15.21 -14.49 -13.36
C GLN A 347 14.70 -15.92 -13.54
N ALA A 348 13.48 -16.21 -13.07
CA ALA A 348 12.85 -17.50 -13.30
C ALA A 348 12.61 -17.81 -14.78
N VAL A 349 12.26 -16.79 -15.56
CA VAL A 349 12.06 -16.96 -17.02
C VAL A 349 13.41 -17.02 -17.75
N VAL A 350 14.33 -16.11 -17.45
CA VAL A 350 15.66 -16.06 -18.09
C VAL A 350 16.48 -17.33 -17.78
N GLY A 351 16.35 -17.84 -16.56
CA GLY A 351 16.99 -19.08 -16.11
C GLY A 351 16.24 -20.35 -16.48
N GLU A 352 15.24 -20.26 -17.36
CA GLU A 352 14.44 -21.40 -17.87
C GLU A 352 13.73 -22.23 -16.79
N VAL A 353 13.57 -21.68 -15.57
CA VAL A 353 12.81 -22.29 -14.46
C VAL A 353 11.32 -22.36 -14.82
N MET A 354 10.83 -21.34 -15.54
CA MET A 354 9.46 -21.31 -16.06
C MET A 354 9.37 -20.58 -17.41
N SER A 355 8.40 -20.97 -18.23
CA SER A 355 8.14 -20.29 -19.51
C SER A 355 7.43 -18.94 -19.27
N PRO A 356 7.47 -17.97 -20.24
CA PRO A 356 6.70 -16.74 -20.10
C PRO A 356 5.19 -16.93 -19.87
N PRO A 357 4.49 -17.88 -20.55
CA PRO A 357 3.10 -18.17 -20.22
C PRO A 357 2.91 -18.72 -18.80
N SER A 358 3.82 -19.59 -18.31
CA SER A 358 3.78 -20.11 -16.94
C SER A 358 4.02 -19.01 -15.92
N ALA A 359 4.96 -18.09 -16.17
CA ALA A 359 5.21 -16.92 -15.33
C ALA A 359 4.01 -15.96 -15.27
N ALA A 360 3.31 -15.80 -16.40
CA ALA A 360 2.07 -15.01 -16.47
C ALA A 360 0.96 -15.65 -15.61
N ALA A 361 0.71 -16.95 -15.78
CA ALA A 361 -0.27 -17.69 -14.99
C ALA A 361 0.08 -17.67 -13.48
N PHE A 362 1.35 -17.87 -13.14
CA PHE A 362 1.85 -17.85 -11.77
C PHE A 362 1.68 -16.51 -11.10
N SER A 363 2.04 -15.42 -11.76
CA SER A 363 1.98 -14.06 -11.19
C SER A 363 0.61 -13.41 -11.26
N GLY A 364 -0.30 -13.90 -12.11
CA GLY A 364 -1.56 -13.24 -12.45
C GLY A 364 -1.39 -12.04 -13.39
N LEU A 365 -0.21 -11.87 -13.97
CA LEU A 365 0.07 -10.87 -15.01
C LEU A 365 -0.34 -11.39 -16.40
N SER A 366 -0.51 -10.49 -17.35
CA SER A 366 -0.63 -10.90 -18.76
C SER A 366 0.73 -11.33 -19.34
N ILE A 367 0.71 -12.12 -20.41
CA ILE A 367 1.95 -12.47 -21.13
C ILE A 367 2.66 -11.21 -21.62
N ALA A 368 1.91 -10.19 -22.05
CA ALA A 368 2.48 -8.91 -22.48
C ALA A 368 3.21 -8.19 -21.32
N ASP A 369 2.66 -8.21 -20.10
CA ASP A 369 3.32 -7.64 -18.93
C ASP A 369 4.62 -8.41 -18.60
N VAL A 370 4.61 -9.74 -18.69
CA VAL A 370 5.82 -10.55 -18.49
C VAL A 370 6.88 -10.21 -19.54
N VAL A 371 6.50 -10.08 -20.82
CA VAL A 371 7.43 -9.66 -21.91
C VAL A 371 7.98 -8.27 -21.62
N GLN A 372 7.16 -7.35 -21.15
CA GLN A 372 7.61 -6.01 -20.73
C GLN A 372 8.64 -6.09 -19.59
N ILE A 373 8.41 -6.93 -18.59
CA ILE A 373 9.37 -7.15 -17.47
C ILE A 373 10.69 -7.73 -17.99
N LEU A 374 10.65 -8.63 -18.96
CA LEU A 374 11.84 -9.21 -19.58
C LEU A 374 12.68 -8.18 -20.34
N GLY A 375 12.02 -7.23 -21.01
CA GLY A 375 12.68 -6.17 -21.77
C GLY A 375 13.26 -5.02 -20.94
N GLN A 376 12.95 -4.92 -19.65
CA GLN A 376 13.51 -3.87 -18.78
C GLN A 376 14.94 -4.21 -18.35
N PRO A 377 15.88 -3.23 -18.29
CA PRO A 377 17.19 -3.46 -17.71
C PRO A 377 17.05 -3.88 -16.22
N LEU A 378 17.92 -4.79 -15.76
CA LEU A 378 18.02 -5.14 -14.35
C LEU A 378 18.61 -3.92 -13.61
N ALA A 379 17.75 -3.11 -13.00
CA ALA A 379 18.24 -2.12 -12.06
C ALA A 379 18.90 -2.86 -10.88
N GLY A 380 20.24 -2.78 -10.76
CA GLY A 380 20.96 -3.35 -9.62
C GLY A 380 22.26 -4.09 -9.92
N THR A 381 22.84 -3.97 -11.13
CA THR A 381 24.22 -4.43 -11.43
C THR A 381 25.18 -3.30 -11.76
N ASP A 382 24.71 -2.08 -11.81
CA ASP A 382 25.58 -0.93 -11.96
C ASP A 382 25.80 -0.26 -10.60
N GLU A 383 27.06 0.01 -10.29
CA GLU A 383 27.49 0.93 -9.25
C GLU A 383 26.67 2.23 -9.34
N PRO A 384 26.48 2.98 -8.26
CA PRO A 384 25.74 4.22 -8.30
C PRO A 384 26.46 5.20 -9.25
N GLU A 385 26.15 5.13 -10.53
CA GLU A 385 26.32 6.30 -11.38
C GLU A 385 25.50 7.39 -10.72
N GLY A 386 26.22 8.44 -10.32
CA GLY A 386 25.62 9.60 -9.70
C GLY A 386 24.42 10.01 -10.54
N THR A 387 23.23 9.83 -10.00
CA THR A 387 22.04 10.50 -10.50
C THR A 387 22.32 11.99 -10.33
N GLU A 388 22.92 12.58 -11.35
CA GLU A 388 22.72 14.00 -11.61
C GLU A 388 21.21 14.17 -11.64
N VAL A 389 20.71 14.70 -10.55
CA VAL A 389 19.39 15.29 -10.52
C VAL A 389 19.51 16.45 -11.49
N GLU A 390 19.07 16.28 -12.75
CA GLU A 390 18.78 17.38 -13.63
C GLU A 390 17.76 18.26 -12.89
N PHE A 391 18.29 19.18 -12.10
CA PHE A 391 17.59 20.40 -11.80
C PHE A 391 17.43 21.08 -13.18
N ALA A 392 16.21 21.08 -13.70
CA ALA A 392 15.90 21.98 -14.78
C ALA A 392 16.46 23.35 -14.36
N GLU A 393 17.50 23.79 -15.05
CA GLU A 393 18.05 25.12 -14.89
C GLU A 393 16.88 26.09 -15.00
N TYR A 394 16.61 26.75 -13.90
CA TYR A 394 15.75 27.91 -13.89
C TYR A 394 16.54 28.97 -14.65
N GLU A 395 16.29 29.08 -15.96
CA GLU A 395 16.68 30.27 -16.68
C GLU A 395 16.01 31.45 -15.98
N ASP A 396 16.86 32.31 -15.46
CA ASP A 396 16.56 33.59 -14.84
C ASP A 396 15.85 34.52 -15.85
N SER A 397 14.54 34.32 -16.02
CA SER A 397 13.70 35.31 -16.68
C SER A 397 13.19 36.30 -15.64
N GLY A 398 14.05 37.29 -15.38
CA GLY A 398 13.75 38.41 -14.53
C GLY A 398 12.43 39.12 -14.89
N VAL A 399 11.35 38.73 -14.22
CA VAL A 399 10.16 39.57 -14.05
C VAL A 399 9.62 39.33 -12.64
N VAL A 400 10.07 40.18 -11.72
CA VAL A 400 9.39 40.45 -10.47
C VAL A 400 8.36 41.52 -10.76
N PRO A 401 7.05 41.33 -10.63
CA PRO A 401 6.13 42.46 -10.50
C PRO A 401 6.19 42.97 -9.08
N ARG A 402 6.72 44.19 -8.94
CA ARG A 402 6.43 45.06 -7.79
C ARG A 402 5.01 45.60 -7.93
N ALA A 403 4.16 45.35 -6.96
CA ALA A 403 3.29 46.27 -6.21
C ALA A 403 2.21 45.46 -5.49
#